data_88f8349e3695f5861fae86c7b8e11907
#
_entry.id   88f8349e3695f5861fae86c7b8e11907
#
_cell.length_a   1.000
_cell.length_b   1.000
_cell.length_c   1.000
_cell.angle_alpha   90.00
_cell.angle_beta   90.00
_cell.angle_gamma   90.00
#
_symmetry.space_group_name_H-M   'P 1'
#
loop_
_entity.id
_entity.type
_entity.pdbx_description
1 polymer ?
#
loop_
_entity_poly.entity_id
_entity_poly.type
_entity_poly.pdbx_seq_one_letter_code
_entity_poly.pdbx_strand_id
1 'polypeptide(L)'
;MNKHSLLKPNIYRSEVLIVNDKLKLTLDNSRNIFSLNENNDGYNKFHSIFKKFFGFVVPDISKFKLNDNSITLWARTKSYIILSNFTLDELAYSFEKTASITDQSGGWLSFKVSGKGSLSLFQKLISIDLENFDEGNVMRTSINKINCFVL
;
A
#
# COMPACT_ATOMS: atom_id res chain seq x y z
N MET A 1 -19.35 28.07 -4.74
CA MET A 1 -19.08 26.97 -5.69
C MET A 1 -18.57 25.79 -4.87
N ASN A 2 -19.46 24.84 -4.54
CA ASN A 2 -19.10 23.70 -3.69
C ASN A 2 -18.26 22.73 -4.50
N LYS A 3 -16.99 22.61 -4.14
CA LYS A 3 -16.16 21.49 -4.58
C LYS A 3 -16.69 20.22 -3.90
N HIS A 4 -17.53 19.47 -4.59
CA HIS A 4 -17.84 18.11 -4.16
C HIS A 4 -16.54 17.32 -4.20
N SER A 5 -15.99 16.98 -3.03
CA SER A 5 -15.02 15.91 -2.89
C SER A 5 -15.68 14.66 -3.46
N LEU A 6 -15.13 14.11 -4.54
CA LEU A 6 -15.60 12.88 -5.17
C LEU A 6 -15.46 11.65 -4.25
N LEU A 7 -14.75 11.82 -3.14
CA LEU A 7 -14.56 10.81 -2.11
C LEU A 7 -15.11 11.36 -0.81
N LYS A 8 -16.24 10.83 -0.37
CA LYS A 8 -16.73 11.11 1.00
C LYS A 8 -15.67 10.58 1.97
N PRO A 9 -15.18 11.41 2.93
CA PRO A 9 -14.34 10.89 4.00
C PRO A 9 -15.11 9.79 4.75
N ASN A 10 -14.47 8.68 5.04
CA ASN A 10 -14.99 7.51 5.80
C ASN A 10 -15.90 6.52 5.06
N ILE A 11 -15.65 6.20 3.80
CA ILE A 11 -16.22 4.99 3.24
C ILE A 11 -15.12 3.90 3.23
N TYR A 12 -14.88 3.27 4.37
CA TYR A 12 -14.19 1.99 4.44
C TYR A 12 -15.09 0.92 3.83
N ARG A 13 -14.99 0.73 2.51
CA ARG A 13 -15.78 -0.24 1.75
C ARG A 13 -14.90 -1.01 0.81
N SER A 14 -15.12 -2.30 0.78
CA SER A 14 -14.75 -3.10 -0.36
C SER A 14 -15.94 -3.11 -1.31
N GLU A 15 -15.77 -2.59 -2.53
CA GLU A 15 -16.82 -2.51 -3.54
C GLU A 15 -16.39 -3.24 -4.80
N VAL A 16 -17.22 -4.16 -5.28
CA VAL A 16 -16.99 -4.85 -6.54
C VAL A 16 -17.39 -3.92 -7.69
N LEU A 17 -16.42 -3.51 -8.50
CA LEU A 17 -16.62 -2.60 -9.63
C LEU A 17 -16.90 -3.35 -10.93
N ILE A 18 -16.21 -4.46 -11.16
CA ILE A 18 -16.33 -5.28 -12.35
C ILE A 18 -16.29 -6.74 -11.94
N VAL A 19 -17.22 -7.52 -12.46
CA VAL A 19 -17.18 -8.98 -12.36
C VAL A 19 -17.67 -9.60 -13.66
N ASN A 20 -16.89 -10.54 -14.17
CA ASN A 20 -17.26 -11.42 -15.27
C ASN A 20 -16.58 -12.78 -15.08
N ASP A 21 -16.78 -13.70 -16.01
CA ASP A 21 -16.28 -15.09 -15.93
C ASP A 21 -14.73 -15.19 -15.83
N LYS A 22 -14.02 -14.14 -16.17
CA LYS A 22 -12.54 -14.13 -16.22
C LYS A 22 -11.89 -13.19 -15.23
N LEU A 23 -12.61 -12.16 -14.77
CA LEU A 23 -12.00 -11.06 -13.99
C LEU A 23 -12.96 -10.52 -12.94
N LYS A 24 -12.41 -10.24 -11.76
CA LYS A 24 -13.06 -9.46 -10.71
C LYS A 24 -12.17 -8.30 -10.31
N LEU A 25 -12.68 -7.08 -10.42
CA LEU A 25 -12.06 -5.86 -9.92
C LEU A 25 -12.83 -5.37 -8.70
N THR A 26 -12.14 -5.20 -7.60
CA THR A 26 -12.70 -4.71 -6.34
C THR A 26 -11.94 -3.46 -5.91
N LEU A 27 -12.63 -2.40 -5.59
CA LEU A 27 -12.08 -1.26 -4.85
C LEU A 27 -12.00 -1.65 -3.38
N ASP A 28 -10.82 -1.61 -2.80
CA ASP A 28 -10.58 -1.95 -1.38
C ASP A 28 -10.12 -0.72 -0.60
N ASN A 29 -11.07 0.01 -0.05
CA ASN A 29 -10.83 1.15 0.83
C ASN A 29 -11.05 0.76 2.31
N SER A 30 -10.85 -0.49 2.67
CA SER A 30 -11.05 -0.99 4.03
C SER A 30 -9.94 -0.59 5.01
N ARG A 31 -8.83 -0.05 4.50
CA ARG A 31 -7.64 0.30 5.28
C ARG A 31 -7.23 1.74 5.10
N ASN A 32 -6.70 2.34 6.15
CA ASN A 32 -5.97 3.60 6.07
C ASN A 32 -4.65 3.41 5.33
N ILE A 33 -4.21 4.43 4.62
CA ILE A 33 -2.94 4.42 3.89
C ILE A 33 -2.03 5.51 4.47
N PHE A 34 -0.83 5.11 4.88
CA PHE A 34 0.16 6.03 5.45
C PHE A 34 1.48 5.93 4.70
N SER A 35 2.20 7.04 4.62
CA SER A 35 3.64 7.01 4.35
C SER A 35 4.41 7.06 5.66
N LEU A 36 5.36 6.17 5.85
CA LEU A 36 6.27 6.09 6.98
C LEU A 36 7.69 6.32 6.48
N ASN A 37 8.31 7.40 6.93
CA ASN A 37 9.67 7.77 6.51
C ASN A 37 10.59 7.75 7.72
N GLU A 38 11.62 6.90 7.67
CA GLU A 38 12.60 6.74 8.72
C GLU A 38 13.47 8.00 8.87
N ASN A 39 13.67 8.46 10.11
CA ASN A 39 14.57 9.57 10.41
C ASN A 39 16.04 9.12 10.39
N ASN A 40 16.95 10.02 10.00
CA ASN A 40 18.35 9.68 9.79
C ASN A 40 19.10 9.20 11.04
N ASP A 41 18.68 9.63 12.22
CA ASP A 41 19.45 9.44 13.47
C ASP A 41 19.01 8.23 14.31
N GLY A 42 18.14 7.37 13.78
CA GLY A 42 17.46 6.35 14.59
C GLY A 42 17.42 4.94 14.02
N TYR A 43 18.28 4.57 13.09
CA TYR A 43 18.18 3.30 12.35
C TYR A 43 17.87 2.07 13.21
N ASN A 44 18.73 1.75 14.18
CA ASN A 44 18.53 0.57 15.02
C ASN A 44 17.25 0.64 15.86
N LYS A 45 16.90 1.84 16.34
CA LYS A 45 15.70 2.06 17.15
C LYS A 45 14.45 1.94 16.30
N PHE A 46 14.44 2.54 15.11
CA PHE A 46 13.34 2.43 14.15
C PHE A 46 13.04 0.97 13.80
N HIS A 47 14.06 0.21 13.39
CA HIS A 47 13.90 -1.20 13.00
C HIS A 47 13.40 -2.08 14.16
N SER A 48 13.85 -1.80 15.38
CA SER A 48 13.37 -2.51 16.59
C SER A 48 11.89 -2.22 16.87
N ILE A 49 11.49 -0.93 16.81
CA ILE A 49 10.11 -0.52 16.99
C ILE A 49 9.23 -1.10 15.89
N PHE A 50 9.68 -1.02 14.63
CA PHE A 50 8.97 -1.54 13.49
C PHE A 50 8.66 -3.03 13.64
N LYS A 51 9.67 -3.83 13.97
CA LYS A 51 9.51 -5.27 14.21
C LYS A 51 8.55 -5.57 15.37
N LYS A 52 8.64 -4.80 16.45
CA LYS A 52 7.75 -4.97 17.61
C LYS A 52 6.31 -4.61 17.27
N PHE A 53 6.09 -3.55 16.48
CA PHE A 53 4.77 -3.04 16.12
C PHE A 53 4.06 -3.89 15.07
N PHE A 54 4.75 -4.24 13.99
CA PHE A 54 4.16 -4.98 12.87
C PHE A 54 4.38 -6.50 12.95
N GLY A 55 5.23 -7.00 13.83
CA GLY A 55 5.54 -8.42 13.97
C GLY A 55 6.53 -8.96 12.92
N PHE A 56 7.00 -8.12 11.98
CA PHE A 56 7.99 -8.47 10.95
C PHE A 56 9.00 -7.34 10.77
N VAL A 57 10.17 -7.65 10.21
CA VAL A 57 11.19 -6.65 9.86
C VAL A 57 10.75 -5.84 8.65
N VAL A 58 11.26 -4.62 8.51
CA VAL A 58 10.99 -3.77 7.33
C VAL A 58 11.15 -4.56 6.03
N PRO A 59 10.30 -4.31 5.03
CA PRO A 59 10.47 -4.94 3.73
C PRO A 59 11.80 -4.56 3.07
N ASP A 60 12.42 -5.52 2.41
CA ASP A 60 13.57 -5.29 1.55
C ASP A 60 13.18 -4.48 0.30
N ILE A 61 14.19 -4.06 -0.47
CA ILE A 61 14.00 -3.33 -1.73
C ILE A 61 13.07 -4.13 -2.65
N SER A 62 12.05 -3.45 -3.19
CA SER A 62 11.04 -4.03 -4.09
C SER A 62 10.25 -5.19 -3.48
N LYS A 63 10.14 -5.23 -2.15
CA LYS A 63 9.33 -6.23 -1.44
C LYS A 63 8.22 -5.59 -0.63
N PHE A 64 7.18 -6.37 -0.37
CA PHE A 64 6.18 -6.05 0.65
C PHE A 64 6.09 -7.17 1.68
N LYS A 65 5.57 -6.84 2.86
CA LYS A 65 5.22 -7.80 3.92
C LYS A 65 3.83 -7.50 4.43
N LEU A 66 3.16 -8.52 4.88
CA LEU A 66 1.79 -8.40 5.39
C LEU A 66 1.58 -9.25 6.64
N ASN A 67 0.59 -8.85 7.42
CA ASN A 67 -0.07 -9.62 8.46
C ASN A 67 -1.59 -9.32 8.41
N ASP A 68 -2.35 -9.83 9.37
CA ASP A 68 -3.81 -9.65 9.42
C ASP A 68 -4.24 -8.18 9.44
N ASN A 69 -3.42 -7.30 10.04
CA ASN A 69 -3.76 -5.90 10.29
C ASN A 69 -3.12 -4.91 9.30
N SER A 70 -2.09 -5.33 8.56
CA SER A 70 -1.34 -4.39 7.73
C SER A 70 -0.66 -5.04 6.52
N ILE A 71 -0.50 -4.23 5.48
CA ILE A 71 0.41 -4.47 4.36
C ILE A 71 1.42 -3.33 4.38
N THR A 72 2.69 -3.66 4.44
CA THR A 72 3.77 -2.67 4.35
C THR A 72 4.60 -2.94 3.11
N LEU A 73 4.72 -1.94 2.25
CA LEU A 73 5.50 -2.05 1.02
C LEU A 73 6.66 -1.06 1.01
N TRP A 74 7.78 -1.52 0.45
CA TRP A 74 8.91 -0.66 0.17
C TRP A 74 8.56 0.35 -0.94
N ALA A 75 8.70 1.63 -0.66
CA ALA A 75 8.42 2.69 -1.63
C ALA A 75 9.71 3.29 -2.21
N ARG A 76 10.70 3.47 -1.35
CA ARG A 76 12.07 3.93 -1.65
C ARG A 76 12.94 3.74 -0.41
N THR A 77 14.23 4.02 -0.52
CA THR A 77 15.16 3.98 0.62
C THR A 77 14.59 4.75 1.81
N LYS A 78 14.51 4.07 2.99
CA LYS A 78 13.99 4.61 4.25
C LYS A 78 12.53 5.10 4.19
N SER A 79 11.75 4.65 3.20
CA SER A 79 10.36 5.08 3.03
C SER A 79 9.46 3.91 2.66
N TYR A 80 8.35 3.80 3.37
CA TYR A 80 7.39 2.70 3.26
C TYR A 80 5.99 3.26 3.10
N ILE A 81 5.15 2.56 2.36
CA ILE A 81 3.69 2.77 2.34
C ILE A 81 3.06 1.68 3.18
N ILE A 82 2.15 2.05 4.06
CA ILE A 82 1.46 1.14 4.98
C ILE A 82 -0.03 1.24 4.71
N LEU A 83 -0.66 0.11 4.40
CA LEU A 83 -2.11 -0.04 4.37
C LEU A 83 -2.50 -0.79 5.65
N SER A 84 -3.27 -0.18 6.54
CA SER A 84 -3.56 -0.80 7.85
C SER A 84 -4.87 -0.36 8.45
N ASN A 85 -5.31 -1.10 9.47
CA ASN A 85 -6.45 -0.72 10.30
C ASN A 85 -6.05 0.21 11.46
N PHE A 86 -4.77 0.52 11.61
CA PHE A 86 -4.28 1.46 12.62
C PHE A 86 -4.71 2.89 12.29
N THR A 87 -4.79 3.71 13.33
CA THR A 87 -5.00 5.16 13.23
C THR A 87 -3.66 5.88 13.08
N LEU A 88 -3.72 7.14 12.62
CA LEU A 88 -2.53 7.99 12.56
C LEU A 88 -1.91 8.18 13.94
N ASP A 89 -2.73 8.36 14.99
CA ASP A 89 -2.26 8.60 16.35
C ASP A 89 -1.50 7.38 16.92
N GLU A 90 -1.99 6.16 16.68
CA GLU A 90 -1.30 4.92 17.11
C GLU A 90 0.08 4.80 16.47
N LEU A 91 0.18 5.08 15.17
CA LEU A 91 1.45 5.06 14.47
C LEU A 91 2.37 6.20 14.94
N ALA A 92 1.86 7.43 15.04
CA ALA A 92 2.63 8.59 15.48
C ALA A 92 3.21 8.40 16.90
N TYR A 93 2.41 7.88 17.82
CA TYR A 93 2.86 7.56 19.16
C TYR A 93 3.96 6.48 19.18
N SER A 94 3.76 5.41 18.39
CA SER A 94 4.69 4.28 18.38
C SER A 94 6.05 4.62 17.75
N PHE A 95 6.05 5.47 16.73
CA PHE A 95 7.25 5.84 15.96
C PHE A 95 7.79 7.24 16.29
N GLU A 96 7.31 7.85 17.37
CA GLU A 96 7.78 9.17 17.83
C GLU A 96 9.31 9.26 17.79
N LYS A 97 9.86 10.33 17.22
CA LYS A 97 11.30 10.60 17.06
C LYS A 97 12.07 9.65 16.14
N THR A 98 11.47 8.56 15.68
CA THR A 98 12.17 7.58 14.81
C THR A 98 11.72 7.62 13.37
N ALA A 99 10.51 8.11 13.12
CA ALA A 99 9.97 8.26 11.77
C ALA A 99 8.99 9.43 11.67
N SER A 100 8.83 9.94 10.46
CA SER A 100 7.75 10.86 10.08
C SER A 100 6.63 10.07 9.42
N ILE A 101 5.39 10.33 9.82
CA ILE A 101 4.21 9.65 9.30
C ILE A 101 3.26 10.67 8.70
N THR A 102 2.71 10.34 7.54
CA THR A 102 1.71 11.19 6.88
C THR A 102 0.54 10.32 6.43
N ASP A 103 -0.67 10.77 6.73
CA ASP A 103 -1.89 10.16 6.19
C ASP A 103 -1.98 10.42 4.68
N GLN A 104 -2.08 9.35 3.94
CA GLN A 104 -2.18 9.31 2.48
C GLN A 104 -3.52 8.75 1.99
N SER A 105 -4.45 8.46 2.89
CA SER A 105 -5.73 7.81 2.57
C SER A 105 -6.58 8.58 1.55
N GLY A 106 -6.43 9.91 1.52
CA GLY A 106 -7.08 10.75 0.51
C GLY A 106 -6.35 10.86 -0.84
N GLY A 107 -5.11 10.37 -0.92
CA GLY A 107 -4.25 10.46 -2.12
C GLY A 107 -4.11 9.16 -2.90
N TRP A 108 -4.52 8.03 -2.34
CA TRP A 108 -4.38 6.71 -2.94
C TRP A 108 -5.68 5.93 -2.92
N LEU A 109 -5.85 5.08 -3.93
CA LEU A 109 -6.91 4.08 -3.99
C LEU A 109 -6.27 2.70 -4.09
N SER A 110 -6.82 1.75 -3.35
CA SER A 110 -6.39 0.35 -3.41
C SER A 110 -7.39 -0.47 -4.21
N PHE A 111 -6.89 -1.26 -5.15
CA PHE A 111 -7.71 -2.16 -5.96
C PHE A 111 -7.17 -3.57 -5.85
N LYS A 112 -8.09 -4.53 -5.76
CA LYS A 112 -7.80 -5.95 -5.88
C LYS A 112 -8.31 -6.46 -7.21
N VAL A 113 -7.40 -7.06 -7.98
CA VAL A 113 -7.73 -7.74 -9.24
C VAL A 113 -7.56 -9.23 -9.04
N SER A 114 -8.55 -10.02 -9.43
CA SER A 114 -8.50 -11.48 -9.32
C SER A 114 -9.22 -12.16 -10.48
N GLY A 115 -8.97 -13.45 -10.67
CA GLY A 115 -9.54 -14.27 -11.73
C GLY A 115 -8.51 -14.67 -12.79
N LYS A 116 -8.90 -15.60 -13.64
CA LYS A 116 -8.02 -16.21 -14.68
C LYS A 116 -7.47 -15.20 -15.70
N GLY A 117 -8.12 -14.05 -15.86
CA GLY A 117 -7.74 -12.98 -16.78
C GLY A 117 -6.85 -11.90 -16.15
N SER A 118 -6.54 -11.96 -14.84
CA SER A 118 -5.77 -10.91 -14.17
C SER A 118 -4.37 -10.73 -14.75
N LEU A 119 -3.63 -11.81 -14.96
CA LEU A 119 -2.30 -11.75 -15.56
C LEU A 119 -2.34 -11.10 -16.96
N SER A 120 -3.24 -11.56 -17.83
CA SER A 120 -3.39 -11.00 -19.18
C SER A 120 -3.83 -9.53 -19.18
N LEU A 121 -4.59 -9.09 -18.17
CA LEU A 121 -4.91 -7.68 -17.99
C LEU A 121 -3.66 -6.87 -17.64
N PHE A 122 -2.89 -7.31 -16.65
CA PHE A 122 -1.68 -6.60 -16.24
C PHE A 122 -0.62 -6.57 -17.35
N GLN A 123 -0.42 -7.64 -18.10
CA GLN A 123 0.48 -7.65 -19.27
C GLN A 123 0.17 -6.56 -20.31
N LYS A 124 -1.11 -6.15 -20.41
CA LYS A 124 -1.53 -5.07 -21.32
C LYS A 124 -1.42 -3.67 -20.73
N LEU A 125 -1.48 -3.55 -19.42
CA LEU A 125 -1.57 -2.26 -18.72
C LEU A 125 -0.21 -1.74 -18.24
N ILE A 126 0.72 -2.63 -17.96
CA ILE A 126 2.00 -2.30 -17.33
C ILE A 126 3.17 -2.98 -18.04
N SER A 127 4.30 -2.27 -18.07
CA SER A 127 5.55 -2.79 -18.64
C SER A 127 6.40 -3.42 -17.54
N ILE A 128 5.88 -4.47 -16.91
CA ILE A 128 6.58 -5.26 -15.89
C ILE A 128 6.73 -6.68 -16.42
N ASP A 129 7.87 -7.29 -16.18
CA ASP A 129 8.05 -8.73 -16.39
C ASP A 129 7.28 -9.51 -15.32
N LEU A 130 6.03 -9.84 -15.66
CA LEU A 130 5.12 -10.55 -14.76
C LEU A 130 5.45 -12.03 -14.61
N GLU A 131 6.26 -12.60 -15.49
CA GLU A 131 6.71 -14.00 -15.40
C GLU A 131 7.72 -14.18 -14.27
N ASN A 132 8.50 -13.11 -14.00
CA ASN A 132 9.47 -13.05 -12.88
C ASN A 132 8.99 -12.18 -11.71
N PHE A 133 7.69 -11.86 -11.65
CA PHE A 133 7.10 -11.07 -10.57
C PHE A 133 6.51 -12.00 -9.51
N ASP A 134 7.35 -12.44 -8.60
CA ASP A 134 7.01 -13.40 -7.55
C ASP A 134 6.12 -12.80 -6.45
N GLU A 135 5.50 -13.68 -5.69
CA GLU A 135 4.80 -13.32 -4.46
C GLU A 135 5.73 -12.58 -3.49
N GLY A 136 5.24 -11.52 -2.89
CA GLY A 136 6.03 -10.65 -2.01
C GLY A 136 6.79 -9.55 -2.73
N ASN A 137 6.77 -9.51 -4.07
CA ASN A 137 7.33 -8.38 -4.84
C ASN A 137 6.38 -7.18 -4.83
N VAL A 138 6.95 -6.00 -4.84
CA VAL A 138 6.25 -4.75 -5.12
C VAL A 138 7.02 -3.95 -6.15
N MET A 139 6.30 -3.37 -7.09
CA MET A 139 6.90 -2.48 -8.09
C MET A 139 6.09 -1.19 -8.21
N ARG A 140 6.81 -0.07 -8.26
CA ARG A 140 6.22 1.22 -8.61
C ARG A 140 6.25 1.38 -10.13
N THR A 141 5.10 1.63 -10.72
CA THR A 141 4.93 1.80 -12.17
C THR A 141 3.85 2.84 -12.46
N SER A 142 3.40 2.91 -13.70
CA SER A 142 2.26 3.75 -14.08
C SER A 142 1.28 2.98 -14.96
N ILE A 143 0.00 3.20 -14.74
CA ILE A 143 -1.09 2.75 -15.60
C ILE A 143 -1.73 4.00 -16.19
N ASN A 144 -1.69 4.14 -17.51
CA ASN A 144 -2.27 5.29 -18.21
C ASN A 144 -1.85 6.66 -17.59
N LYS A 145 -0.56 6.84 -17.31
CA LYS A 145 0.06 8.03 -16.68
C LYS A 145 -0.30 8.25 -15.19
N ILE A 146 -1.01 7.32 -14.57
CA ILE A 146 -1.30 7.36 -13.12
C ILE A 146 -0.26 6.49 -12.42
N ASN A 147 0.47 7.07 -11.47
CA ASN A 147 1.44 6.32 -10.66
C ASN A 147 0.72 5.30 -9.79
N CYS A 148 1.24 4.08 -9.75
CA CYS A 148 0.71 3.00 -8.93
C CYS A 148 1.82 2.12 -8.35
N PHE A 149 1.47 1.39 -7.31
CA PHE A 149 2.21 0.21 -6.85
C PHE A 149 1.44 -1.03 -7.27
N VAL A 150 2.16 -2.05 -7.72
CA VAL A 150 1.64 -3.38 -8.05
C VAL A 150 2.30 -4.36 -7.09
N LEU A 151 1.47 -5.24 -6.47
CA LEU A 151 1.87 -6.24 -5.49
C LEU A 151 1.44 -7.63 -5.95
#